data_9aa13b7c02a1f06db6875e0f58e900a9
#
_entry.id   9aa13b7c02a1f06db6875e0f58e900a9
#
_cell.length_a   1.000
_cell.length_b   1.000
_cell.length_c   1.000
_cell.angle_alpha   90.00
_cell.angle_beta   90.00
_cell.angle_gamma   90.00
#
_symmetry.space_group_name_H-M   'P 1'
#
loop_
_entity.id
_entity.type
_entity.pdbx_description
1 polymer ?
#
loop_
_entity_poly.entity_id
_entity_poly.type
_entity_poly.pdbx_seq_one_letter_code
_entity_poly.pdbx_strand_id
1 'polypeptide(L)'
;MKTAGVARHCWMLPLAVLLAGHLLPVAASEDVNRFNRLLKKAQEPEVYDRSNLQASELLQQPGEAFSVLPKARGGNGVDWSEALASGKIKPMHDLNNPDAQPVVMDLNIVREVKGSMPDVVFPHKEHTELLDCTNCHPGIFIPQKGANQISMAAILLGKKC
;
A
#
# COMPACT_ATOMS: atom_id res chain seq x y z
N MET A 1 65.69 47.66 46.04
CA MET A 1 65.47 46.23 45.92
C MET A 1 64.35 45.98 44.85
N LYS A 2 64.74 45.47 43.71
CA LYS A 2 63.88 45.34 42.53
C LYS A 2 63.30 43.92 42.49
N THR A 3 61.98 43.78 42.47
CA THR A 3 61.31 42.50 42.25
C THR A 3 60.81 42.45 40.80
N ALA A 4 61.29 41.46 40.04
CA ALA A 4 60.94 41.23 38.66
C ALA A 4 59.59 40.53 38.57
N GLY A 5 58.65 41.10 37.81
CA GLY A 5 57.37 40.50 37.48
C GLY A 5 57.51 39.52 36.28
N VAL A 6 57.08 38.29 36.49
CA VAL A 6 57.04 37.24 35.42
C VAL A 6 55.72 37.40 34.69
N ALA A 7 55.78 37.73 33.38
CA ALA A 7 54.65 37.76 32.49
C ALA A 7 54.33 36.33 32.02
N ARG A 8 53.17 35.82 32.41
CA ARG A 8 52.60 34.56 31.90
C ARG A 8 51.85 34.81 30.60
N HIS A 9 52.43 34.40 29.49
CA HIS A 9 51.75 34.36 28.20
C HIS A 9 50.80 33.17 28.17
N CYS A 10 49.49 33.48 28.26
CA CYS A 10 48.44 32.49 28.07
C CYS A 10 48.20 32.34 26.54
N TRP A 11 48.72 31.28 25.98
CA TRP A 11 48.39 30.89 24.59
C TRP A 11 47.01 30.28 24.57
N MET A 12 46.02 31.05 24.15
CA MET A 12 44.72 30.50 23.75
C MET A 12 44.80 30.01 22.32
N LEU A 13 44.88 28.70 22.16
CA LEU A 13 44.64 28.04 20.89
C LEU A 13 43.13 28.03 20.62
N PRO A 14 42.64 28.48 19.47
CA PRO A 14 41.25 28.32 19.12
C PRO A 14 41.03 26.86 18.69
N LEU A 15 40.27 26.13 19.48
CA LEU A 15 39.75 24.78 19.13
C LEU A 15 38.64 24.97 18.08
N ALA A 16 39.05 24.99 16.81
CA ALA A 16 38.09 24.91 15.70
C ALA A 16 37.53 23.48 15.63
N VAL A 17 36.39 23.26 16.28
CA VAL A 17 35.60 22.04 16.12
C VAL A 17 34.95 22.12 14.75
N LEU A 18 35.56 21.47 13.78
CA LEU A 18 34.95 21.14 12.48
C LEU A 18 33.83 20.13 12.72
N LEU A 19 32.61 20.62 12.92
CA LEU A 19 31.36 19.83 12.77
C LEU A 19 31.18 19.51 11.30
N ALA A 20 31.91 18.50 10.82
CA ALA A 20 31.58 17.83 9.56
C ALA A 20 30.27 17.07 9.77
N GLY A 21 29.17 17.76 9.58
CA GLY A 21 27.85 17.14 9.46
C GLY A 21 27.88 16.15 8.30
N HIS A 22 28.03 14.87 8.62
CA HIS A 22 27.83 13.80 7.66
C HIS A 22 26.31 13.75 7.40
N LEU A 23 25.88 14.50 6.38
CA LEU A 23 24.59 14.27 5.73
C LEU A 23 24.71 12.88 5.07
N LEU A 24 24.39 11.84 5.84
CA LEU A 24 24.13 10.54 5.26
C LEU A 24 22.96 10.73 4.30
N PRO A 25 23.11 10.38 3.02
CA PRO A 25 21.99 10.35 2.12
C PRO A 25 21.00 9.35 2.72
N VAL A 26 19.83 9.84 3.14
CA VAL A 26 18.69 8.97 3.41
C VAL A 26 18.35 8.36 2.06
N ALA A 27 18.89 7.18 1.82
CA ALA A 27 18.45 6.36 0.71
C ALA A 27 16.95 6.13 0.95
N ALA A 28 16.12 6.86 0.23
CA ALA A 28 14.70 6.55 0.14
C ALA A 28 14.64 5.10 -0.32
N SER A 29 14.22 4.20 0.56
CA SER A 29 14.17 2.79 0.23
C SER A 29 13.21 2.66 -0.96
N GLU A 30 13.73 2.21 -2.09
CA GLU A 30 12.96 1.97 -3.32
C GLU A 30 11.78 0.99 -3.09
N ASP A 31 11.81 0.29 -1.97
CA ASP A 31 10.80 -0.69 -1.56
C ASP A 31 9.53 -0.10 -0.93
N VAL A 32 9.48 1.19 -0.66
CA VAL A 32 8.30 1.81 -0.02
C VAL A 32 7.12 1.92 -0.99
N ASN A 33 7.37 1.95 -2.29
CA ASN A 33 6.32 2.07 -3.29
C ASN A 33 5.97 0.69 -3.88
N ARG A 34 4.78 0.17 -3.51
CA ARG A 34 4.25 -1.09 -4.03
C ARG A 34 4.20 -1.10 -5.57
N PHE A 35 3.94 0.04 -6.17
CA PHE A 35 3.91 0.21 -7.62
C PHE A 35 5.31 0.02 -8.24
N ASN A 36 6.35 0.58 -7.61
CA ASN A 36 7.73 0.39 -8.08
C ASN A 36 8.19 -1.06 -7.93
N ARG A 37 7.71 -1.79 -6.93
CA ARG A 37 7.97 -3.24 -6.80
C ARG A 37 7.33 -4.03 -7.94
N LEU A 38 6.12 -3.67 -8.34
CA LEU A 38 5.44 -4.31 -9.47
C LEU A 38 6.14 -4.00 -10.78
N LEU A 39 6.59 -2.74 -10.99
CA LEU A 39 7.36 -2.36 -12.17
C LEU A 39 8.71 -3.06 -12.22
N LYS A 40 9.45 -3.15 -11.09
CA LYS A 40 10.72 -3.84 -11.02
C LYS A 40 10.55 -5.34 -11.32
N LYS A 41 9.50 -5.96 -10.77
CA LYS A 41 9.16 -7.36 -11.05
C LYS A 41 8.79 -7.58 -12.51
N ALA A 42 8.13 -6.62 -13.16
CA ALA A 42 7.80 -6.68 -14.58
C ALA A 42 9.02 -6.52 -15.52
N GLN A 43 10.17 -6.10 -14.99
CA GLN A 43 11.44 -5.99 -15.76
C GLN A 43 12.28 -7.26 -15.70
N GLU A 44 11.99 -8.18 -14.78
CA GLU A 44 12.62 -9.50 -14.79
C GLU A 44 12.01 -10.34 -15.94
N PRO A 45 12.81 -11.09 -16.72
CA PRO A 45 12.30 -11.93 -17.79
C PRO A 45 11.51 -13.10 -17.20
N GLU A 46 10.27 -12.82 -16.86
CA GLU A 46 9.32 -13.80 -16.33
C GLU A 46 8.35 -14.29 -17.42
N VAL A 47 7.46 -15.20 -17.03
CA VAL A 47 6.38 -15.80 -17.80
C VAL A 47 5.52 -14.78 -18.58
N TYR A 48 5.57 -13.49 -18.18
CA TYR A 48 4.84 -12.37 -18.81
C TYR A 48 5.66 -11.59 -19.83
N ASP A 49 6.88 -12.02 -20.17
CA ASP A 49 7.63 -11.37 -21.23
C ASP A 49 6.87 -11.57 -22.56
N ARG A 50 6.47 -10.45 -23.16
CA ARG A 50 5.78 -10.46 -24.46
C ARG A 50 6.61 -11.10 -25.59
N SER A 51 7.94 -11.20 -25.41
CA SER A 51 8.83 -11.89 -26.31
C SER A 51 8.73 -13.42 -26.19
N ASN A 52 8.18 -13.92 -25.07
CA ASN A 52 7.92 -15.35 -24.88
C ASN A 52 6.55 -15.72 -25.49
N LEU A 53 6.51 -15.89 -26.79
CA LEU A 53 5.31 -16.21 -27.53
C LEU A 53 4.62 -17.50 -27.05
N GLN A 54 5.41 -18.51 -26.64
CA GLN A 54 4.86 -19.76 -26.13
C GLN A 54 4.11 -19.57 -24.82
N ALA A 55 4.64 -18.76 -23.89
CA ALA A 55 3.96 -18.47 -22.64
C ALA A 55 2.70 -17.62 -22.87
N SER A 56 2.72 -16.67 -23.81
CA SER A 56 1.57 -15.83 -24.12
C SER A 56 0.41 -16.60 -24.78
N GLU A 57 0.72 -17.64 -25.54
CA GLU A 57 -0.29 -18.51 -26.15
C GLU A 57 -0.96 -19.43 -25.13
N LEU A 58 -0.23 -19.84 -24.08
CA LEU A 58 -0.76 -20.69 -23.01
C LEU A 58 -1.55 -19.91 -21.95
N LEU A 59 -1.30 -18.62 -21.83
CA LEU A 59 -1.95 -17.78 -20.84
C LEU A 59 -3.29 -17.25 -21.35
N GLN A 60 -4.33 -17.43 -20.54
CA GLN A 60 -5.63 -16.84 -20.83
C GLN A 60 -5.53 -15.31 -20.83
N GLN A 61 -5.96 -14.70 -21.93
CA GLN A 61 -5.95 -13.23 -22.05
C GLN A 61 -7.01 -12.61 -21.12
N PRO A 62 -6.65 -11.59 -20.29
CA PRO A 62 -7.60 -10.99 -19.36
C PRO A 62 -8.87 -10.44 -20.03
N GLY A 63 -8.77 -9.92 -21.26
CA GLY A 63 -9.90 -9.43 -22.02
C GLY A 63 -10.92 -10.52 -22.35
N GLU A 64 -10.46 -11.73 -22.62
CA GLU A 64 -11.30 -12.90 -22.87
C GLU A 64 -11.88 -13.46 -21.58
N ALA A 65 -11.02 -13.63 -20.55
CA ALA A 65 -11.42 -14.13 -19.23
C ALA A 65 -12.53 -13.27 -18.60
N PHE A 66 -12.44 -11.95 -18.74
CA PHE A 66 -13.39 -11.02 -18.17
C PHE A 66 -14.55 -10.65 -19.10
N SER A 67 -14.62 -11.24 -20.30
CA SER A 67 -15.67 -10.93 -21.29
C SER A 67 -17.08 -11.20 -20.80
N VAL A 68 -17.24 -12.22 -19.94
CA VAL A 68 -18.53 -12.68 -19.38
C VAL A 68 -18.95 -11.90 -18.13
N LEU A 69 -18.06 -11.07 -17.58
CA LEU A 69 -18.34 -10.30 -16.37
C LEU A 69 -19.03 -8.96 -16.69
N PRO A 70 -19.79 -8.38 -15.73
CA PRO A 70 -20.41 -7.08 -15.88
C PRO A 70 -19.39 -6.00 -16.22
N LYS A 71 -19.77 -5.06 -17.09
CA LYS A 71 -18.86 -4.01 -17.56
C LYS A 71 -18.95 -2.76 -16.70
N ALA A 72 -17.79 -2.21 -16.32
CA ALA A 72 -17.65 -0.92 -15.67
C ALA A 72 -16.94 0.09 -16.59
N ARG A 73 -17.14 1.39 -16.33
CA ARG A 73 -16.46 2.48 -17.06
C ARG A 73 -15.04 2.74 -16.55
N GLY A 74 -14.73 2.32 -15.34
CA GLY A 74 -13.46 2.58 -14.67
C GLY A 74 -12.65 1.31 -14.40
N GLY A 75 -11.45 1.48 -13.86
CA GLY A 75 -10.57 0.39 -13.46
C GLY A 75 -10.15 -0.49 -14.64
N ASN A 76 -10.28 -1.79 -14.49
CA ASN A 76 -10.01 -2.79 -15.53
C ASN A 76 -11.24 -3.10 -16.41
N GLY A 77 -12.28 -2.26 -16.37
CA GLY A 77 -13.49 -2.42 -17.16
C GLY A 77 -14.48 -3.46 -16.65
N VAL A 78 -14.30 -3.97 -15.43
CA VAL A 78 -15.17 -4.96 -14.78
C VAL A 78 -15.84 -4.34 -13.56
N ASP A 79 -17.16 -4.53 -13.42
CA ASP A 79 -17.91 -4.24 -12.21
C ASP A 79 -17.86 -5.46 -11.29
N TRP A 80 -16.90 -5.44 -10.36
CA TRP A 80 -16.68 -6.56 -9.44
C TRP A 80 -17.80 -6.71 -8.42
N SER A 81 -18.40 -5.59 -7.96
CA SER A 81 -19.52 -5.62 -7.02
C SER A 81 -20.75 -6.27 -7.67
N GLU A 82 -21.07 -5.90 -8.91
CA GLU A 82 -22.14 -6.53 -9.68
C GLU A 82 -21.84 -7.99 -10.00
N ALA A 83 -20.57 -8.33 -10.28
CA ALA A 83 -20.17 -9.70 -10.54
C ALA A 83 -20.38 -10.62 -9.32
N LEU A 84 -20.13 -10.11 -8.11
CA LEU A 84 -20.43 -10.80 -6.85
C LEU A 84 -21.95 -10.89 -6.63
N ALA A 85 -22.66 -9.76 -6.70
CA ALA A 85 -24.09 -9.69 -6.42
C ALA A 85 -24.91 -10.58 -7.37
N SER A 86 -24.52 -10.67 -8.65
CA SER A 86 -25.14 -11.54 -9.65
C SER A 86 -24.69 -13.00 -9.59
N GLY A 87 -23.74 -13.35 -8.71
CA GLY A 87 -23.22 -14.69 -8.55
C GLY A 87 -22.37 -15.17 -9.73
N LYS A 88 -21.91 -14.27 -10.61
CA LYS A 88 -20.99 -14.61 -11.71
C LYS A 88 -19.60 -14.99 -11.22
N ILE A 89 -19.21 -14.46 -10.08
CA ILE A 89 -18.04 -14.92 -9.32
C ILE A 89 -18.51 -15.44 -7.97
N LYS A 90 -17.98 -16.58 -7.57
CA LYS A 90 -18.28 -17.23 -6.29
C LYS A 90 -16.95 -17.50 -5.58
N PRO A 91 -16.48 -16.57 -4.72
CA PRO A 91 -15.25 -16.78 -3.97
C PRO A 91 -15.37 -18.00 -3.07
N MET A 92 -14.33 -18.81 -3.03
CA MET A 92 -14.23 -19.93 -2.10
C MET A 92 -13.71 -19.42 -0.78
N HIS A 93 -14.48 -19.59 0.30
CA HIS A 93 -14.12 -19.09 1.62
C HIS A 93 -13.06 -19.95 2.32
N ASP A 94 -13.11 -21.26 2.12
CA ASP A 94 -12.16 -22.21 2.70
C ASP A 94 -11.70 -23.20 1.61
N LEU A 95 -10.38 -23.39 1.49
CA LEU A 95 -9.78 -24.27 0.50
C LEU A 95 -10.14 -25.74 0.72
N ASN A 96 -10.30 -26.16 1.96
CA ASN A 96 -10.56 -27.55 2.36
C ASN A 96 -12.06 -27.84 2.51
N ASN A 97 -12.89 -26.82 2.62
CA ASN A 97 -14.33 -26.95 2.76
C ASN A 97 -15.04 -26.00 1.78
N PRO A 98 -15.36 -26.50 0.56
CA PRO A 98 -16.01 -25.67 -0.47
C PRO A 98 -17.41 -25.16 -0.08
N ASP A 99 -18.06 -25.81 0.88
CA ASP A 99 -19.39 -25.43 1.36
C ASP A 99 -19.36 -24.40 2.52
N ALA A 100 -18.17 -24.04 2.98
CA ALA A 100 -18.02 -23.03 4.02
C ALA A 100 -18.56 -21.69 3.51
N GLN A 101 -19.37 -21.04 4.37
CA GLN A 101 -19.93 -19.74 4.05
C GLN A 101 -19.09 -18.63 4.67
N PRO A 102 -18.87 -17.49 3.96
CA PRO A 102 -18.19 -16.35 4.51
C PRO A 102 -19.01 -15.70 5.63
N VAL A 103 -18.32 -15.08 6.58
CA VAL A 103 -18.95 -14.20 7.56
C VAL A 103 -19.08 -12.82 6.93
N VAL A 104 -20.25 -12.55 6.35
CA VAL A 104 -20.53 -11.26 5.67
C VAL A 104 -20.97 -10.22 6.68
N MET A 105 -20.29 -9.07 6.70
CA MET A 105 -20.62 -7.93 7.54
C MET A 105 -21.23 -6.81 6.71
N ASP A 106 -22.54 -6.61 6.82
CA ASP A 106 -23.22 -5.48 6.16
C ASP A 106 -23.08 -4.19 6.98
N LEU A 107 -21.91 -3.57 6.88
CA LEU A 107 -21.55 -2.34 7.57
C LEU A 107 -20.80 -1.38 6.66
N ASN A 108 -21.31 -0.19 6.47
CA ASN A 108 -20.64 0.89 5.76
C ASN A 108 -19.91 1.84 6.72
N ILE A 109 -18.63 2.05 6.48
CA ILE A 109 -17.87 3.10 7.16
C ILE A 109 -17.83 4.32 6.26
N VAL A 110 -18.44 5.40 6.71
CA VAL A 110 -18.40 6.70 6.02
C VAL A 110 -17.28 7.53 6.63
N ARG A 111 -16.37 8.00 5.80
CA ARG A 111 -15.33 8.93 6.17
C ARG A 111 -15.57 10.26 5.51
N GLU A 112 -15.84 11.27 6.33
CA GLU A 112 -16.00 12.65 5.88
C GLU A 112 -14.68 13.18 5.30
N VAL A 113 -14.76 13.76 4.11
CA VAL A 113 -13.63 14.40 3.42
C VAL A 113 -13.80 15.91 3.52
N LYS A 114 -12.71 16.59 3.93
CA LYS A 114 -12.71 18.05 4.01
C LYS A 114 -12.70 18.67 2.62
N GLY A 115 -13.53 19.67 2.39
CA GLY A 115 -13.58 20.43 1.15
C GLY A 115 -14.76 20.04 0.26
N SER A 116 -14.59 20.14 -1.06
CA SER A 116 -15.63 19.88 -2.06
C SER A 116 -15.69 18.44 -2.58
N MET A 117 -14.84 17.58 -2.09
CA MET A 117 -14.82 16.16 -2.47
C MET A 117 -15.95 15.42 -1.73
N PRO A 118 -16.59 14.44 -2.39
CA PRO A 118 -17.56 13.60 -1.72
C PRO A 118 -16.93 12.74 -0.62
N ASP A 119 -17.74 12.38 0.37
CA ASP A 119 -17.31 11.46 1.42
C ASP A 119 -16.94 10.09 0.86
N VAL A 120 -15.99 9.44 1.51
CA VAL A 120 -15.56 8.09 1.13
C VAL A 120 -16.37 7.07 1.92
N VAL A 121 -17.03 6.18 1.21
CA VAL A 121 -17.76 5.05 1.80
C VAL A 121 -16.91 3.78 1.60
N PHE A 122 -16.60 3.09 2.70
CA PHE A 122 -16.00 1.78 2.69
C PHE A 122 -17.06 0.73 3.04
N PRO A 123 -17.52 -0.06 2.07
CA PRO A 123 -18.51 -1.11 2.30
C PRO A 123 -17.82 -2.39 2.78
N HIS A 124 -18.12 -2.84 4.00
CA HIS A 124 -17.60 -4.12 4.50
C HIS A 124 -18.18 -5.32 3.76
N LYS A 125 -19.43 -5.21 3.29
CA LYS A 125 -20.12 -6.33 2.66
C LYS A 125 -19.31 -6.94 1.53
N GLU A 126 -18.99 -6.19 0.50
CA GLU A 126 -18.25 -6.65 -0.67
C GLU A 126 -16.85 -7.15 -0.32
N HIS A 127 -16.23 -6.54 0.71
CA HIS A 127 -14.92 -6.98 1.17
C HIS A 127 -14.99 -8.30 1.95
N THR A 128 -16.01 -8.49 2.78
CA THR A 128 -16.17 -9.72 3.60
C THR A 128 -16.79 -10.89 2.84
N GLU A 129 -17.39 -10.64 1.69
CA GLU A 129 -17.73 -11.69 0.73
C GLU A 129 -16.48 -12.29 0.04
N LEU A 130 -15.38 -11.54 -0.02
CA LEU A 130 -14.13 -11.94 -0.69
C LEU A 130 -13.02 -12.32 0.27
N LEU A 131 -12.97 -11.71 1.45
CA LEU A 131 -11.83 -11.75 2.36
C LEU A 131 -12.29 -12.04 3.80
N ASP A 132 -11.47 -12.75 4.55
CA ASP A 132 -11.67 -12.93 5.99
C ASP A 132 -11.29 -11.65 6.76
N CYS A 133 -11.88 -11.46 7.95
CA CYS A 133 -11.63 -10.32 8.82
C CYS A 133 -10.14 -10.12 9.13
N THR A 134 -9.40 -11.21 9.26
CA THR A 134 -7.97 -11.22 9.60
C THR A 134 -7.07 -10.70 8.48
N ASN A 135 -7.57 -10.65 7.24
CA ASN A 135 -6.84 -10.02 6.14
C ASN A 135 -6.64 -8.52 6.33
N CYS A 136 -7.57 -7.87 7.05
CA CYS A 136 -7.55 -6.43 7.30
C CYS A 136 -7.25 -6.09 8.76
N HIS A 137 -7.75 -6.88 9.70
CA HIS A 137 -7.69 -6.62 11.14
C HIS A 137 -6.77 -7.61 11.87
N PRO A 138 -5.99 -7.17 12.88
CA PRO A 138 -5.70 -5.79 13.24
C PRO A 138 -4.54 -5.18 12.42
N GLY A 139 -3.96 -5.93 11.48
CA GLY A 139 -2.71 -5.61 10.82
C GLY A 139 -2.74 -4.32 10.00
N ILE A 140 -3.78 -4.12 9.17
CA ILE A 140 -3.94 -2.92 8.36
C ILE A 140 -4.78 -1.89 9.10
N PHE A 141 -5.89 -2.32 9.68
CA PHE A 141 -6.86 -1.46 10.37
C PHE A 141 -7.17 -2.01 11.76
N ILE A 142 -7.15 -1.13 12.75
CA ILE A 142 -7.64 -1.43 14.10
C ILE A 142 -9.17 -1.54 14.03
N PRO A 143 -9.80 -2.63 14.55
CA PRO A 143 -11.25 -2.84 14.48
C PRO A 143 -12.01 -1.98 15.50
N GLN A 144 -11.77 -0.67 15.46
CA GLN A 144 -12.40 0.31 16.34
C GLN A 144 -12.63 1.61 15.57
N LYS A 145 -13.85 2.13 15.66
CA LYS A 145 -14.22 3.41 15.04
C LYS A 145 -13.33 4.54 15.55
N GLY A 146 -12.74 5.30 14.63
CA GLY A 146 -11.88 6.44 14.95
C GLY A 146 -10.43 6.11 15.34
N ALA A 147 -10.08 4.85 15.55
CA ALA A 147 -8.72 4.46 15.94
C ALA A 147 -7.69 4.53 14.81
N ASN A 148 -8.15 4.56 13.56
CA ASN A 148 -7.27 4.53 12.40
C ASN A 148 -6.98 5.95 11.89
N GLN A 149 -5.68 6.30 11.86
CA GLN A 149 -5.21 7.54 11.23
C GLN A 149 -5.05 7.29 9.73
N ILE A 150 -6.07 7.67 8.97
CA ILE A 150 -6.11 7.50 7.52
C ILE A 150 -6.01 8.87 6.85
N SER A 151 -5.10 9.00 5.89
CA SER A 151 -4.97 10.19 5.05
C SER A 151 -4.76 9.79 3.59
N MET A 152 -5.13 10.66 2.66
CA MET A 152 -4.88 10.42 1.23
C MET A 152 -3.39 10.19 0.94
N ALA A 153 -2.51 10.94 1.61
CA ALA A 153 -1.07 10.74 1.50
C ALA A 153 -0.64 9.33 1.94
N ALA A 154 -1.19 8.82 3.05
CA ALA A 154 -0.89 7.47 3.52
C ALA A 154 -1.39 6.39 2.55
N ILE A 155 -2.56 6.59 1.93
CA ILE A 155 -3.12 5.69 0.93
C ILE A 155 -2.24 5.68 -0.33
N LEU A 156 -1.88 6.85 -0.85
CA LEU A 156 -1.00 6.99 -2.02
C LEU A 156 0.38 6.38 -1.80
N LEU A 157 0.89 6.41 -0.57
CA LEU A 157 2.13 5.75 -0.19
C LEU A 157 1.98 4.24 0.07
N GLY A 158 0.80 3.66 -0.14
CA GLY A 158 0.53 2.24 0.05
C GLY A 158 0.52 1.76 1.50
N LYS A 159 0.38 2.66 2.47
CA LYS A 159 0.33 2.30 3.91
C LYS A 159 -1.03 1.77 4.35
N LYS A 160 -2.05 2.10 3.63
CA LYS A 160 -3.44 1.68 3.80
C LYS A 160 -4.01 1.30 2.44
N CYS A 161 -5.06 0.54 2.42
CA CYS A 161 -5.72 0.16 1.16
C CYS A 161 -6.32 1.34 0.43
#